data_2260295e2d0947f8ebd272195155103d
#
_entry.id   2260295e2d0947f8ebd272195155103d
#
_cell.length_a   1.000
_cell.length_b   1.000
_cell.length_c   1.000
_cell.angle_alpha   90.00
_cell.angle_beta   90.00
_cell.angle_gamma   90.00
#
_symmetry.space_group_name_H-M   'P 1'
#
loop_
_entity.id
_entity.type
_entity.pdbx_description
1 polymer ?
#
loop_
_entity_poly.entity_id
_entity_poly.type
_entity_poly.pdbx_seq_one_letter_code
_entity_poly.pdbx_strand_id
1 'polypeptide(L)'
;MSAELRRRALMTLALVIAVGGAGVTVAADKKDTGEAAFQKGRLGARLYRLYVPRALAVPADAPKAEGARVPLIVALHGCWQTPEDFALGTRLNEVAERRNLFVLYPAQGRRDNASRCWNWFEPGGTTGGETNELIALIRHVVQQQRAADRVIVLGFSAGGFMAVNLGCHAPTLVRGVGVAAGGPYRCGVGVEAGLQCMLGQHVDGEKAAAACRGAMGASPTRIRASLWHGANDVVVSPVNLDALALMFARLAGVTASTEDRREGAVYSLYRDTSSRPWLETWLIPGMGHAWSGGDIHATHTYPPGPSATERMLDFLLE
;
A
#
# COMPACT_ATOMS: atom_id res chain seq x y z
N MET A 1 15.82 -17.80 24.00
CA MET A 1 14.40 -17.42 24.10
C MET A 1 13.58 -18.63 23.66
N SER A 2 12.75 -19.19 24.57
CA SER A 2 12.01 -20.44 24.33
C SER A 2 10.85 -20.22 23.33
N ALA A 3 10.40 -21.31 22.66
CA ALA A 3 9.28 -21.31 21.73
C ALA A 3 7.97 -20.77 22.36
N GLU A 4 7.85 -20.86 23.67
CA GLU A 4 6.75 -20.35 24.49
C GLU A 4 6.67 -18.81 24.48
N LEU A 5 7.81 -18.10 24.52
CA LEU A 5 7.85 -16.64 24.45
C LEU A 5 7.45 -16.12 23.06
N ARG A 6 7.80 -16.85 22.01
CA ARG A 6 7.39 -16.54 20.63
C ARG A 6 5.89 -16.71 20.41
N ARG A 7 5.28 -17.73 21.02
CA ARG A 7 3.82 -17.94 20.97
C ARG A 7 3.05 -16.83 21.71
N ARG A 8 3.57 -16.35 22.87
CA ARG A 8 2.92 -15.26 23.62
C ARG A 8 3.03 -13.91 22.92
N ALA A 9 4.16 -13.59 22.28
CA ALA A 9 4.32 -12.37 21.49
C ALA A 9 3.39 -12.34 20.25
N LEU A 10 3.19 -13.47 19.59
CA LEU A 10 2.23 -13.61 18.50
C LEU A 10 0.78 -13.49 18.96
N MET A 11 0.45 -13.97 20.18
CA MET A 11 -0.88 -13.79 20.78
C MET A 11 -1.16 -12.34 21.19
N THR A 12 -0.14 -11.60 21.62
CA THR A 12 -0.31 -10.19 22.03
C THR A 12 -0.59 -9.28 20.83
N LEU A 13 -0.01 -9.57 19.67
CA LEU A 13 -0.35 -8.87 18.41
C LEU A 13 -1.81 -9.14 17.98
N ALA A 14 -2.34 -10.32 18.25
CA ALA A 14 -3.74 -10.65 18.00
C ALA A 14 -4.72 -9.89 18.93
N LEU A 15 -4.31 -9.55 20.16
CA LEU A 15 -5.18 -8.92 21.16
C LEU A 15 -5.37 -7.41 20.93
N VAL A 16 -4.37 -6.72 20.35
CA VAL A 16 -4.47 -5.28 20.07
C VAL A 16 -5.35 -4.97 18.85
N ILE A 17 -5.57 -5.96 17.96
CA ILE A 17 -6.40 -5.79 16.74
C ILE A 17 -7.86 -6.25 16.93
N ALA A 18 -8.17 -6.90 18.06
CA ALA A 18 -9.49 -7.52 18.30
C ALA A 18 -10.55 -6.57 18.93
N VAL A 19 -10.27 -5.31 19.15
CA VAL A 19 -11.24 -4.34 19.70
C VAL A 19 -11.92 -3.57 18.57
N GLY A 20 -12.99 -4.11 18.04
CA GLY A 20 -13.92 -3.36 17.22
C GLY A 20 -14.45 -4.08 15.98
N GLY A 21 -15.47 -4.88 16.13
CA GLY A 21 -16.26 -5.33 15.00
C GLY A 21 -17.11 -6.56 15.28
N ALA A 22 -18.30 -6.37 15.84
CA ALA A 22 -19.35 -7.38 15.81
C ALA A 22 -19.74 -7.61 14.33
N GLY A 23 -19.30 -8.73 13.76
CA GLY A 23 -19.63 -9.11 12.41
C GLY A 23 -21.12 -9.46 12.27
N VAL A 24 -21.89 -8.60 11.64
CA VAL A 24 -23.18 -8.96 11.05
C VAL A 24 -22.88 -9.60 9.70
N THR A 25 -23.07 -10.90 9.59
CA THR A 25 -23.09 -11.60 8.32
C THR A 25 -24.36 -11.25 7.55
N VAL A 26 -24.30 -10.24 6.71
CA VAL A 26 -25.34 -9.99 5.70
C VAL A 26 -24.92 -10.73 4.44
N ALA A 27 -25.72 -11.68 4.01
CA ALA A 27 -25.58 -12.30 2.71
C ALA A 27 -25.78 -11.24 1.64
N ALA A 28 -24.72 -10.89 0.91
CA ALA A 28 -24.81 -9.95 -0.19
C ALA A 28 -25.47 -10.63 -1.37
N ASP A 29 -26.56 -10.06 -1.82
CA ASP A 29 -27.19 -10.36 -3.09
C ASP A 29 -26.16 -10.24 -4.23
N LYS A 30 -25.99 -11.30 -5.00
CA LYS A 30 -25.11 -11.34 -6.18
C LYS A 30 -25.68 -10.43 -7.27
N LYS A 31 -25.36 -9.15 -7.24
CA LYS A 31 -25.41 -8.34 -8.43
C LYS A 31 -24.20 -8.66 -9.30
N ASP A 32 -24.47 -9.12 -10.51
CA ASP A 32 -23.54 -9.43 -11.57
C ASP A 32 -22.69 -8.18 -11.93
N THR A 33 -21.64 -7.93 -11.15
CA THR A 33 -20.68 -6.85 -11.35
C THR A 33 -19.28 -7.43 -11.51
N GLY A 34 -19.01 -7.94 -12.72
CA GLY A 34 -17.63 -8.04 -13.15
C GLY A 34 -16.76 -9.14 -12.54
N GLU A 35 -17.31 -10.29 -12.08
CA GLU A 35 -16.48 -11.45 -11.68
C GLU A 35 -15.51 -11.89 -12.80
N ALA A 36 -15.88 -11.68 -14.07
CA ALA A 36 -15.03 -11.95 -15.21
C ALA A 36 -13.79 -11.02 -15.29
N ALA A 37 -13.87 -9.82 -14.74
CA ALA A 37 -12.79 -8.84 -14.75
C ALA A 37 -11.82 -8.99 -13.55
N PHE A 38 -12.19 -9.73 -12.50
CA PHE A 38 -11.37 -9.93 -11.30
C PHE A 38 -10.77 -11.35 -11.29
N GLN A 39 -9.73 -11.54 -12.08
CA GLN A 39 -9.16 -12.84 -12.40
C GLN A 39 -8.31 -13.38 -11.26
N LYS A 40 -8.38 -14.70 -11.04
CA LYS A 40 -7.49 -15.43 -10.13
C LYS A 40 -6.20 -15.78 -10.85
N GLY A 41 -5.06 -15.53 -10.19
CA GLY A 41 -3.75 -15.91 -10.71
C GLY A 41 -2.84 -16.47 -9.62
N ARG A 42 -1.71 -17.05 -10.07
CA ARG A 42 -0.69 -17.60 -9.18
C ARG A 42 0.68 -17.51 -9.84
N LEU A 43 1.68 -17.13 -9.05
CA LEU A 43 3.10 -17.26 -9.42
C LEU A 43 3.82 -17.99 -8.28
N GLY A 44 4.38 -19.15 -8.56
CA GLY A 44 4.93 -20.02 -7.51
C GLY A 44 3.88 -20.35 -6.44
N ALA A 45 4.15 -20.05 -5.18
CA ALA A 45 3.21 -20.21 -4.08
C ALA A 45 2.26 -19.01 -3.92
N ARG A 46 2.62 -17.83 -4.42
CA ARG A 46 1.88 -16.57 -4.24
C ARG A 46 0.61 -16.52 -5.09
N LEU A 47 -0.54 -16.44 -4.43
CA LEU A 47 -1.83 -16.19 -5.08
C LEU A 47 -2.02 -14.68 -5.28
N TYR A 48 -2.79 -14.31 -6.29
CA TYR A 48 -3.18 -12.93 -6.54
C TYR A 48 -4.55 -12.82 -7.22
N ARG A 49 -5.12 -11.61 -7.20
CA ARG A 49 -6.19 -11.18 -8.09
C ARG A 49 -5.65 -10.15 -9.05
N LEU A 50 -6.15 -10.19 -10.28
CA LEU A 50 -5.87 -9.18 -11.29
C LEU A 50 -7.19 -8.61 -11.80
N TYR A 51 -7.38 -7.32 -11.61
CA TYR A 51 -8.49 -6.60 -12.23
C TYR A 51 -8.06 -6.11 -13.61
N VAL A 52 -8.84 -6.45 -14.61
CA VAL A 52 -8.68 -6.02 -16.00
C VAL A 52 -9.91 -5.24 -16.40
N PRO A 53 -9.82 -3.92 -16.66
CA PRO A 53 -10.94 -3.13 -17.17
C PRO A 53 -11.54 -3.73 -18.43
N ARG A 54 -12.84 -3.58 -18.61
CA ARG A 54 -13.55 -4.13 -19.79
C ARG A 54 -12.97 -3.65 -21.11
N ALA A 55 -12.58 -2.38 -21.19
CA ALA A 55 -11.96 -1.80 -22.38
C ALA A 55 -10.59 -2.43 -22.73
N LEU A 56 -9.95 -3.10 -21.77
CA LEU A 56 -8.65 -3.75 -21.93
C LEU A 56 -8.77 -5.29 -22.00
N ALA A 57 -9.95 -5.84 -21.78
CA ALA A 57 -10.25 -7.25 -21.88
C ALA A 57 -10.32 -7.66 -23.36
N VAL A 58 -9.17 -7.97 -23.95
CA VAL A 58 -9.09 -8.51 -25.32
C VAL A 58 -9.16 -10.03 -25.29
N PRO A 59 -9.82 -10.67 -26.28
CA PRO A 59 -9.74 -12.12 -26.46
C PRO A 59 -8.28 -12.59 -26.51
N ALA A 60 -8.03 -13.81 -26.00
CA ALA A 60 -6.67 -14.35 -25.87
C ALA A 60 -5.90 -14.44 -27.21
N ASP A 61 -6.63 -14.54 -28.31
CA ASP A 61 -6.17 -14.66 -29.70
C ASP A 61 -6.14 -13.34 -30.48
N ALA A 62 -6.65 -12.24 -29.89
CA ALA A 62 -6.62 -10.95 -30.56
C ALA A 62 -5.21 -10.33 -30.56
N PRO A 63 -4.76 -9.72 -31.68
CA PRO A 63 -3.53 -8.95 -31.70
C PRO A 63 -3.66 -7.79 -30.71
N LYS A 64 -2.80 -7.80 -29.66
CA LYS A 64 -2.76 -6.69 -28.70
C LYS A 64 -2.23 -5.44 -29.40
N ALA A 65 -3.03 -4.40 -29.44
CA ALA A 65 -2.69 -3.14 -30.11
C ALA A 65 -1.34 -2.60 -29.62
N GLU A 66 -0.47 -2.18 -30.56
CA GLU A 66 0.70 -1.38 -30.25
C GLU A 66 0.21 0.04 -29.89
N GLY A 67 0.36 0.41 -28.62
CA GLY A 67 -0.06 1.71 -28.10
C GLY A 67 0.59 2.05 -26.78
N ALA A 68 0.20 3.18 -26.19
CA ALA A 68 0.68 3.58 -24.87
C ALA A 68 0.41 2.46 -23.84
N ARG A 69 1.47 2.04 -23.13
CA ARG A 69 1.36 0.99 -22.13
C ARG A 69 0.49 1.45 -20.96
N VAL A 70 -0.50 0.64 -20.61
CA VAL A 70 -1.45 0.93 -19.55
C VAL A 70 -0.77 0.83 -18.17
N PRO A 71 -0.97 1.80 -17.26
CA PRO A 71 -0.42 1.73 -15.92
C PRO A 71 -0.95 0.51 -15.15
N LEU A 72 -0.07 -0.10 -14.35
CA LEU A 72 -0.41 -1.14 -13.38
C LEU A 72 -0.35 -0.56 -11.96
N ILE A 73 -1.44 -0.72 -11.23
CA ILE A 73 -1.52 -0.44 -9.81
C ILE A 73 -1.32 -1.75 -9.04
N VAL A 74 -0.44 -1.76 -8.06
CA VAL A 74 -0.27 -2.88 -7.12
C VAL A 74 -0.92 -2.50 -5.81
N ALA A 75 -1.88 -3.28 -5.33
CA ALA A 75 -2.70 -2.97 -4.15
C ALA A 75 -2.45 -3.99 -3.04
N LEU A 76 -1.84 -3.55 -1.93
CA LEU A 76 -1.41 -4.38 -0.80
C LEU A 76 -2.34 -4.17 0.38
N HIS A 77 -3.12 -5.20 0.72
CA HIS A 77 -4.09 -5.18 1.81
C HIS A 77 -3.43 -5.11 3.20
N GLY A 78 -4.20 -4.72 4.22
CA GLY A 78 -3.79 -4.77 5.62
C GLY A 78 -3.88 -6.18 6.22
N CYS A 79 -3.45 -6.30 7.49
CA CYS A 79 -3.63 -7.54 8.25
C CYS A 79 -5.11 -7.95 8.29
N TRP A 80 -5.37 -9.25 8.33
CA TRP A 80 -6.70 -9.90 8.35
C TRP A 80 -7.54 -9.74 7.08
N GLN A 81 -7.19 -8.83 6.18
CA GLN A 81 -7.88 -8.62 4.91
C GLN A 81 -7.56 -9.70 3.87
N THR A 82 -8.29 -9.64 2.77
CA THR A 82 -8.04 -10.38 1.53
C THR A 82 -7.98 -9.40 0.36
N PRO A 83 -7.47 -9.81 -0.81
CA PRO A 83 -7.56 -9.02 -2.04
C PRO A 83 -8.98 -8.52 -2.33
N GLU A 84 -9.99 -9.36 -2.11
CA GLU A 84 -11.39 -9.04 -2.39
C GLU A 84 -11.94 -7.99 -1.41
N ASP A 85 -11.66 -8.14 -0.11
CA ASP A 85 -12.07 -7.18 0.91
C ASP A 85 -11.39 -5.82 0.66
N PHE A 86 -10.10 -5.82 0.34
CA PHE A 86 -9.37 -4.59 0.06
C PHE A 86 -9.82 -3.92 -1.25
N ALA A 87 -10.12 -4.70 -2.30
CA ALA A 87 -10.66 -4.17 -3.55
C ALA A 87 -12.03 -3.50 -3.34
N LEU A 88 -12.92 -4.15 -2.58
CA LEU A 88 -14.22 -3.58 -2.20
C LEU A 88 -14.03 -2.33 -1.36
N GLY A 89 -13.26 -2.42 -0.28
CA GLY A 89 -13.07 -1.34 0.69
C GLY A 89 -12.47 -0.08 0.09
N THR A 90 -11.50 -0.22 -0.79
CA THR A 90 -10.86 0.91 -1.47
C THR A 90 -11.65 1.43 -2.67
N ARG A 91 -12.63 0.68 -3.16
CA ARG A 91 -13.35 0.92 -4.43
C ARG A 91 -12.41 1.05 -5.64
N LEU A 92 -11.22 0.46 -5.52
CA LEU A 92 -10.15 0.67 -6.50
C LEU A 92 -10.50 0.09 -7.88
N ASN A 93 -11.28 -1.01 -7.93
CA ASN A 93 -11.75 -1.58 -9.21
C ASN A 93 -12.68 -0.63 -9.97
N GLU A 94 -13.54 0.12 -9.26
CA GLU A 94 -14.42 1.11 -9.88
C GLU A 94 -13.62 2.26 -10.51
N VAL A 95 -12.59 2.73 -9.80
CA VAL A 95 -11.69 3.78 -10.31
C VAL A 95 -10.86 3.25 -11.48
N ALA A 96 -10.36 2.04 -11.38
CA ALA A 96 -9.59 1.37 -12.42
C ALA A 96 -10.41 1.17 -13.70
N GLU A 97 -11.70 0.80 -13.58
CA GLU A 97 -12.61 0.70 -14.73
C GLU A 97 -12.73 2.04 -15.46
N ARG A 98 -13.00 3.13 -14.71
CA ARG A 98 -13.18 4.46 -15.32
C ARG A 98 -11.90 5.01 -15.95
N ARG A 99 -10.73 4.65 -15.39
CA ARG A 99 -9.43 5.19 -15.84
C ARG A 99 -8.63 4.22 -16.72
N ASN A 100 -9.19 3.05 -17.03
CA ASN A 100 -8.52 2.00 -17.78
C ASN A 100 -7.16 1.61 -17.18
N LEU A 101 -7.15 1.21 -15.90
CA LEU A 101 -5.95 0.81 -15.18
C LEU A 101 -6.00 -0.69 -14.85
N PHE A 102 -4.90 -1.40 -15.00
CA PHE A 102 -4.76 -2.73 -14.40
C PHE A 102 -4.56 -2.61 -12.89
N VAL A 103 -5.15 -3.54 -12.10
CA VAL A 103 -4.87 -3.61 -10.67
C VAL A 103 -4.49 -5.03 -10.27
N LEU A 104 -3.29 -5.15 -9.73
CA LEU A 104 -2.76 -6.39 -9.15
C LEU A 104 -2.95 -6.36 -7.63
N TYR A 105 -3.63 -7.35 -7.09
CA TYR A 105 -3.82 -7.57 -5.66
C TYR A 105 -3.11 -8.86 -5.26
N PRO A 106 -1.86 -8.81 -4.81
CA PRO A 106 -1.21 -9.97 -4.20
C PRO A 106 -1.98 -10.41 -2.95
N ALA A 107 -2.03 -11.71 -2.69
CA ALA A 107 -2.69 -12.26 -1.51
C ALA A 107 -1.64 -12.71 -0.48
N GLN A 108 -1.76 -12.21 0.76
CA GLN A 108 -1.02 -12.78 1.87
C GLN A 108 -1.78 -13.96 2.46
N GLY A 109 -1.15 -15.13 2.43
CA GLY A 109 -1.73 -16.37 2.90
C GLY A 109 -1.60 -16.56 4.40
N ARG A 110 -2.53 -17.32 5.01
CA ARG A 110 -2.41 -17.70 6.44
C ARG A 110 -1.23 -18.64 6.72
N ARG A 111 -0.69 -19.31 5.69
CA ARG A 111 0.52 -20.15 5.80
C ARG A 111 1.78 -19.31 5.93
N ASP A 112 1.80 -18.13 5.29
CA ASP A 112 2.94 -17.22 5.29
C ASP A 112 2.90 -16.31 6.53
N ASN A 113 1.68 -15.94 6.95
CA ASN A 113 1.43 -15.18 8.18
C ASN A 113 0.00 -15.48 8.68
N ALA A 114 -0.16 -15.96 9.92
CA ALA A 114 -1.45 -16.36 10.48
C ALA A 114 -2.49 -15.23 10.48
N SER A 115 -2.04 -13.99 10.63
CA SER A 115 -2.85 -12.77 10.61
C SER A 115 -2.96 -12.15 9.21
N ARG A 116 -2.44 -12.79 8.17
CA ARG A 116 -2.32 -12.24 6.82
C ARG A 116 -1.63 -10.87 6.76
N CYS A 117 -0.76 -10.57 7.72
CA CYS A 117 0.08 -9.38 7.66
C CYS A 117 1.24 -9.61 6.69
N TRP A 118 1.59 -8.63 5.89
CA TRP A 118 2.86 -8.63 5.18
C TRP A 118 4.00 -8.59 6.19
N ASN A 119 5.03 -9.39 5.96
CA ASN A 119 6.17 -9.54 6.89
C ASN A 119 7.22 -8.44 6.65
N TRP A 120 6.79 -7.20 6.60
CA TRP A 120 7.61 -6.03 6.28
C TRP A 120 8.76 -5.79 7.27
N PHE A 121 8.62 -6.28 8.49
CA PHE A 121 9.58 -6.14 9.59
C PHE A 121 10.62 -7.26 9.64
N GLU A 122 10.50 -8.30 8.82
CA GLU A 122 11.47 -9.40 8.85
C GLU A 122 12.83 -8.96 8.31
N PRO A 123 13.94 -9.44 8.90
CA PRO A 123 15.28 -9.14 8.43
C PRO A 123 15.51 -9.49 6.96
N GLY A 124 14.93 -10.60 6.49
CA GLY A 124 14.94 -11.04 5.09
C GLY A 124 13.97 -10.27 4.19
N GLY A 125 13.00 -9.56 4.75
CA GLY A 125 12.05 -8.72 3.99
C GLY A 125 12.73 -7.55 3.28
N THR A 126 13.95 -7.24 3.65
CA THR A 126 14.75 -6.16 3.08
C THR A 126 15.77 -6.60 2.03
N THR A 127 16.09 -7.89 1.91
CA THR A 127 17.12 -8.38 0.97
C THR A 127 16.77 -9.69 0.29
N GLY A 128 15.66 -10.30 0.64
CA GLY A 128 15.16 -11.59 0.15
C GLY A 128 13.70 -11.76 0.55
N GLY A 129 13.20 -12.96 0.55
CA GLY A 129 11.88 -13.30 1.07
C GLY A 129 10.74 -12.58 0.33
N GLU A 130 9.75 -12.12 1.07
CA GLU A 130 8.46 -11.66 0.56
C GLU A 130 8.55 -10.44 -0.37
N THR A 131 9.46 -9.49 -0.09
CA THR A 131 9.67 -8.32 -0.97
C THR A 131 10.12 -8.75 -2.36
N ASN A 132 11.07 -9.71 -2.47
CA ASN A 132 11.53 -10.21 -3.76
C ASN A 132 10.48 -11.04 -4.49
N GLU A 133 9.66 -11.82 -3.77
CA GLU A 133 8.51 -12.51 -4.35
C GLU A 133 7.52 -11.54 -5.00
N LEU A 134 7.21 -10.44 -4.30
CA LEU A 134 6.33 -9.40 -4.82
C LEU A 134 6.93 -8.69 -6.04
N ILE A 135 8.23 -8.38 -6.03
CA ILE A 135 8.92 -7.79 -7.18
C ILE A 135 8.85 -8.75 -8.39
N ALA A 136 9.08 -10.05 -8.18
CA ALA A 136 8.97 -11.04 -9.24
C ALA A 136 7.54 -11.16 -9.79
N LEU A 137 6.53 -11.15 -8.90
CA LEU A 137 5.12 -11.17 -9.29
C LEU A 137 4.74 -9.92 -10.10
N ILE A 138 5.15 -8.74 -9.66
CA ILE A 138 4.87 -7.48 -10.38
C ILE A 138 5.46 -7.53 -11.78
N ARG A 139 6.73 -7.91 -11.93
CA ARG A 139 7.40 -8.05 -13.23
C ARG A 139 6.69 -9.06 -14.14
N HIS A 140 6.27 -10.18 -13.58
CA HIS A 140 5.52 -11.21 -14.31
C HIS A 140 4.21 -10.65 -14.88
N VAL A 141 3.42 -9.93 -14.06
CA VAL A 141 2.16 -9.33 -14.50
C VAL A 141 2.37 -8.19 -15.49
N VAL A 142 3.39 -7.34 -15.28
CA VAL A 142 3.78 -6.29 -16.25
C VAL A 142 4.05 -6.91 -17.62
N GLN A 143 4.79 -8.01 -17.67
CA GLN A 143 5.07 -8.73 -18.90
C GLN A 143 3.83 -9.35 -19.54
N GLN A 144 3.00 -10.07 -18.74
CA GLN A 144 1.80 -10.75 -19.22
C GLN A 144 0.78 -9.77 -19.80
N GLN A 145 0.56 -8.64 -19.12
CA GLN A 145 -0.41 -7.62 -19.53
C GLN A 145 0.17 -6.59 -20.50
N ARG A 146 1.48 -6.63 -20.78
CA ARG A 146 2.21 -5.56 -21.48
C ARG A 146 1.93 -4.19 -20.87
N ALA A 147 1.81 -4.17 -19.55
CA ALA A 147 1.58 -2.95 -18.78
C ALA A 147 2.80 -2.01 -18.84
N ALA A 148 2.66 -0.79 -18.34
CA ALA A 148 3.76 0.15 -18.21
C ALA A 148 4.89 -0.43 -17.36
N ASP A 149 6.13 -0.18 -17.75
CA ASP A 149 7.32 -0.77 -17.11
C ASP A 149 7.52 -0.29 -15.66
N ARG A 150 6.91 0.83 -15.31
CA ARG A 150 6.93 1.38 -13.95
C ARG A 150 5.52 1.41 -13.37
N VAL A 151 5.38 0.89 -12.16
CA VAL A 151 4.11 0.69 -11.48
C VAL A 151 3.91 1.68 -10.32
N ILE A 152 2.66 1.83 -9.88
CA ILE A 152 2.30 2.48 -8.63
C ILE A 152 1.93 1.41 -7.62
N VAL A 153 2.41 1.55 -6.38
CA VAL A 153 2.09 0.62 -5.30
C VAL A 153 1.25 1.36 -4.25
N LEU A 154 0.05 0.87 -3.99
CA LEU A 154 -0.83 1.35 -2.93
C LEU A 154 -0.86 0.32 -1.81
N GLY A 155 -0.83 0.76 -0.55
CA GLY A 155 -0.91 -0.16 0.57
C GLY A 155 -1.55 0.44 1.82
N PHE A 156 -2.19 -0.44 2.60
CA PHE A 156 -2.81 -0.10 3.87
C PHE A 156 -2.15 -0.87 5.01
N SER A 157 -1.86 -0.21 6.15
CA SER A 157 -1.32 -0.85 7.36
C SER A 157 -0.04 -1.64 7.02
N ALA A 158 0.03 -2.94 7.31
CA ALA A 158 1.15 -3.80 6.91
C ALA A 158 1.44 -3.73 5.40
N GLY A 159 0.40 -3.58 4.55
CA GLY A 159 0.56 -3.35 3.11
C GLY A 159 1.19 -2.00 2.80
N GLY A 160 0.93 -0.97 3.60
CA GLY A 160 1.56 0.35 3.51
C GLY A 160 3.07 0.28 3.79
N PHE A 161 3.47 -0.40 4.87
CA PHE A 161 4.88 -0.65 5.16
C PHE A 161 5.57 -1.46 4.04
N MET A 162 4.89 -2.49 3.51
CA MET A 162 5.41 -3.28 2.40
C MET A 162 5.51 -2.47 1.09
N ALA A 163 4.59 -1.53 0.84
CA ALA A 163 4.69 -0.61 -0.30
C ALA A 163 5.95 0.26 -0.24
N VAL A 164 6.31 0.73 0.95
CA VAL A 164 7.57 1.45 1.19
C VAL A 164 8.78 0.55 0.92
N ASN A 165 8.76 -0.70 1.41
CA ASN A 165 9.83 -1.67 1.11
C ASN A 165 10.01 -1.86 -0.40
N LEU A 166 8.92 -2.06 -1.16
CA LEU A 166 8.98 -2.21 -2.61
C LEU A 166 9.55 -0.96 -3.30
N GLY A 167 9.19 0.24 -2.84
CA GLY A 167 9.76 1.49 -3.34
C GLY A 167 11.27 1.56 -3.15
N CYS A 168 11.77 1.17 -1.96
CA CYS A 168 13.19 1.21 -1.65
C CYS A 168 14.00 0.11 -2.37
N HIS A 169 13.40 -1.09 -2.58
CA HIS A 169 14.12 -2.22 -3.19
C HIS A 169 14.01 -2.31 -4.71
N ALA A 170 12.99 -1.69 -5.30
CA ALA A 170 12.77 -1.73 -6.75
C ALA A 170 12.49 -0.33 -7.33
N PRO A 171 13.39 0.67 -7.11
CA PRO A 171 13.14 2.07 -7.49
C PRO A 171 13.01 2.27 -9.00
N THR A 172 13.57 1.38 -9.82
CA THR A 172 13.41 1.40 -11.28
C THR A 172 12.06 0.86 -11.74
N LEU A 173 11.42 -0.01 -10.93
CA LEU A 173 10.11 -0.59 -11.20
C LEU A 173 8.99 0.25 -10.59
N VAL A 174 9.16 0.72 -9.35
CA VAL A 174 8.15 1.50 -8.62
C VAL A 174 8.33 3.00 -8.91
N ARG A 175 7.34 3.60 -9.55
CA ARG A 175 7.34 5.05 -9.87
C ARG A 175 6.75 5.89 -8.73
N GLY A 176 5.80 5.32 -7.98
CA GLY A 176 5.11 6.01 -6.91
C GLY A 176 4.53 5.06 -5.88
N VAL A 177 4.37 5.55 -4.65
CA VAL A 177 3.74 4.82 -3.56
C VAL A 177 2.61 5.62 -2.93
N GLY A 178 1.47 4.97 -2.69
CA GLY A 178 0.39 5.47 -1.87
C GLY A 178 0.34 4.67 -0.57
N VAL A 179 0.49 5.33 0.56
CA VAL A 179 0.57 4.67 1.87
C VAL A 179 -0.54 5.18 2.77
N ALA A 180 -1.41 4.30 3.21
CA ALA A 180 -2.41 4.59 4.24
C ALA A 180 -2.08 3.84 5.53
N ALA A 181 -1.95 4.56 6.64
CA ALA A 181 -1.65 4.03 7.98
C ALA A 181 -0.42 3.11 8.00
N GLY A 182 0.64 3.46 7.29
CA GLY A 182 1.93 2.78 7.27
C GLY A 182 3.02 3.55 8.01
N GLY A 183 4.28 3.17 7.81
CA GLY A 183 5.43 3.83 8.43
C GLY A 183 6.70 3.74 7.58
N PRO A 184 7.79 4.41 8.03
CA PRO A 184 9.01 4.54 7.25
C PRO A 184 9.80 3.25 7.11
N TYR A 185 10.65 3.21 6.10
CA TYR A 185 11.47 2.06 5.77
C TYR A 185 12.36 1.63 6.94
N ARG A 186 12.30 0.33 7.30
CA ARG A 186 13.09 -0.25 8.39
C ARG A 186 12.95 0.43 9.75
N CYS A 187 11.83 1.07 10.04
CA CYS A 187 11.58 1.65 11.36
C CYS A 187 11.57 0.60 12.49
N GLY A 188 11.36 -0.68 12.16
CA GLY A 188 11.48 -1.80 13.07
C GLY A 188 11.92 -3.06 12.33
N VAL A 189 13.00 -3.71 12.78
CA VAL A 189 13.47 -5.00 12.25
C VAL A 189 13.30 -6.06 13.33
N GLY A 190 12.50 -7.08 13.02
CA GLY A 190 12.01 -8.07 13.99
C GLY A 190 10.66 -7.68 14.59
N VAL A 191 9.95 -8.64 15.16
CA VAL A 191 8.58 -8.49 15.66
C VAL A 191 8.44 -7.39 16.70
N GLU A 192 9.31 -7.39 17.71
CA GLU A 192 9.28 -6.43 18.82
C GLU A 192 9.51 -4.99 18.32
N ALA A 193 10.58 -4.77 17.56
CA ALA A 193 10.89 -3.46 17.00
C ALA A 193 9.81 -3.00 15.98
N GLY A 194 9.21 -3.93 15.25
CA GLY A 194 8.07 -3.64 14.37
C GLY A 194 6.87 -3.11 15.14
N LEU A 195 6.55 -3.72 16.29
CA LEU A 195 5.48 -3.24 17.18
C LEU A 195 5.81 -1.85 17.76
N GLN A 196 7.04 -1.63 18.21
CA GLN A 196 7.48 -0.32 18.70
C GLN A 196 7.35 0.76 17.61
N CYS A 197 7.73 0.44 16.37
CA CYS A 197 7.54 1.34 15.24
C CYS A 197 6.05 1.65 15.00
N MET A 198 5.18 0.64 14.99
CA MET A 198 3.73 0.88 14.85
C MET A 198 3.20 1.83 15.93
N LEU A 199 3.68 1.72 17.16
CA LEU A 199 3.33 2.61 18.27
C LEU A 199 4.00 3.99 18.19
N GLY A 200 4.76 4.29 17.16
CA GLY A 200 5.47 5.55 16.97
C GLY A 200 6.73 5.67 17.84
N GLN A 201 7.22 4.56 18.44
CA GLN A 201 8.42 4.54 19.25
C GLN A 201 9.65 4.37 18.37
N HIS A 202 10.70 5.17 18.64
CA HIS A 202 11.99 5.12 17.94
C HIS A 202 11.89 5.32 16.41
N VAL A 203 10.84 5.97 15.94
CA VAL A 203 10.64 6.26 14.52
C VAL A 203 11.50 7.45 14.10
N ASP A 204 12.35 7.28 13.09
CA ASP A 204 13.32 8.27 12.64
C ASP A 204 13.34 8.32 11.10
N GLY A 205 12.76 9.39 10.56
CA GLY A 205 12.65 9.59 9.10
C GLY A 205 13.98 9.82 8.40
N GLU A 206 14.98 10.43 9.08
CA GLU A 206 16.33 10.64 8.52
C GLU A 206 17.09 9.32 8.38
N LYS A 207 17.05 8.48 9.41
CA LYS A 207 17.65 7.13 9.36
C LYS A 207 16.95 6.26 8.31
N ALA A 208 15.62 6.36 8.23
CA ALA A 208 14.85 5.63 7.23
C ALA A 208 15.19 6.07 5.80
N ALA A 209 15.37 7.37 5.57
CA ALA A 209 15.79 7.90 4.27
C ALA A 209 17.19 7.41 3.88
N ALA A 210 18.16 7.44 4.82
CA ALA A 210 19.50 6.93 4.59
C ALA A 210 19.49 5.43 4.28
N ALA A 211 18.74 4.63 5.04
CA ALA A 211 18.60 3.20 4.83
C ALA A 211 17.93 2.86 3.50
N CYS A 212 16.85 3.58 3.13
CA CYS A 212 16.18 3.41 1.85
C CYS A 212 17.09 3.77 0.67
N ARG A 213 17.84 4.87 0.76
CA ARG A 213 18.83 5.26 -0.26
C ARG A 213 19.90 4.19 -0.43
N GLY A 214 20.37 3.59 0.66
CA GLY A 214 21.29 2.46 0.63
C GLY A 214 20.70 1.24 -0.11
N ALA A 215 19.42 0.93 0.13
CA ALA A 215 18.72 -0.15 -0.54
C ALA A 215 18.46 0.11 -2.05
N MET A 216 18.25 1.37 -2.44
CA MET A 216 18.09 1.78 -3.84
C MET A 216 19.37 1.57 -4.68
N GLY A 217 20.54 1.51 -4.06
CA GLY A 217 21.82 1.32 -4.76
C GLY A 217 22.29 2.54 -5.55
N ALA A 218 23.02 2.29 -6.64
CA ALA A 218 23.70 3.34 -7.42
C ALA A 218 22.77 4.22 -8.28
N SER A 219 21.49 3.87 -8.41
CA SER A 219 20.53 4.60 -9.24
C SER A 219 19.40 5.18 -8.39
N PRO A 220 19.63 6.29 -7.66
CA PRO A 220 18.58 6.91 -6.86
C PRO A 220 17.50 7.48 -7.79
N THR A 221 16.46 6.71 -8.01
CA THR A 221 15.27 7.18 -8.75
C THR A 221 14.35 7.87 -7.77
N ARG A 222 13.88 9.07 -8.10
CA ARG A 222 12.85 9.73 -7.32
C ARG A 222 11.54 8.96 -7.42
N ILE A 223 10.93 8.70 -6.27
CA ILE A 223 9.62 8.04 -6.12
C ILE A 223 8.64 9.08 -5.59
N ARG A 224 7.50 9.24 -6.26
CA ARG A 224 6.42 10.08 -5.74
C ARG A 224 5.72 9.36 -4.58
N ALA A 225 5.25 10.13 -3.59
CA ALA A 225 4.56 9.55 -2.45
C ALA A 225 3.29 10.32 -2.11
N SER A 226 2.19 9.59 -1.89
CA SER A 226 0.94 10.10 -1.34
C SER A 226 0.65 9.37 -0.03
N LEU A 227 0.71 10.09 1.10
CA LEU A 227 0.74 9.54 2.45
C LEU A 227 -0.52 9.93 3.22
N TRP A 228 -1.21 8.95 3.78
CA TRP A 228 -2.51 9.11 4.42
C TRP A 228 -2.54 8.51 5.82
N HIS A 229 -3.11 9.22 6.79
CA HIS A 229 -3.23 8.71 8.15
C HIS A 229 -4.47 9.25 8.85
N GLY A 230 -5.05 8.44 9.73
CA GLY A 230 -6.09 8.88 10.65
C GLY A 230 -5.47 9.56 11.87
N ALA A 231 -5.96 10.73 12.25
CA ALA A 231 -5.47 11.44 13.44
C ALA A 231 -5.77 10.67 14.75
N ASN A 232 -6.76 9.78 14.74
CA ASN A 232 -7.19 8.98 15.90
C ASN A 232 -6.75 7.50 15.75
N ASP A 233 -5.75 7.21 14.92
CA ASP A 233 -5.24 5.85 14.73
C ASP A 233 -4.46 5.39 15.97
N VAL A 234 -4.99 4.37 16.67
CA VAL A 234 -4.40 3.75 17.87
C VAL A 234 -3.66 2.44 17.56
N VAL A 235 -3.68 1.97 16.31
CA VAL A 235 -3.00 0.75 15.86
C VAL A 235 -1.63 1.09 15.28
N VAL A 236 -1.59 2.05 14.36
CA VAL A 236 -0.36 2.65 13.85
C VAL A 236 -0.39 4.12 14.20
N SER A 237 0.51 4.55 15.07
CA SER A 237 0.57 5.92 15.57
C SER A 237 0.73 6.94 14.42
N PRO A 238 -0.03 8.05 14.41
CA PRO A 238 0.11 9.13 13.41
C PRO A 238 1.53 9.73 13.32
N VAL A 239 2.36 9.58 14.35
CA VAL A 239 3.79 9.96 14.32
C VAL A 239 4.53 9.30 13.14
N ASN A 240 4.06 8.14 12.69
CA ASN A 240 4.61 7.48 11.51
C ASN A 240 4.39 8.28 10.22
N LEU A 241 3.32 9.08 10.12
CA LEU A 241 3.08 9.94 8.96
C LEU A 241 4.19 11.00 8.82
N ASP A 242 4.56 11.67 9.91
CA ASP A 242 5.59 12.71 9.92
C ASP A 242 6.96 12.14 9.55
N ALA A 243 7.32 11.02 10.14
CA ALA A 243 8.58 10.35 9.86
C ALA A 243 8.65 9.81 8.41
N LEU A 244 7.53 9.30 7.90
CA LEU A 244 7.40 8.85 6.51
C LEU A 244 7.49 10.03 5.53
N ALA A 245 6.85 11.15 5.86
CA ALA A 245 6.93 12.39 5.08
C ALA A 245 8.38 12.92 5.03
N LEU A 246 9.07 12.95 6.18
CA LEU A 246 10.47 13.33 6.25
C LEU A 246 11.35 12.40 5.40
N MET A 247 11.14 11.09 5.49
CA MET A 247 11.87 10.11 4.68
C MET A 247 11.73 10.40 3.18
N PHE A 248 10.50 10.54 2.68
CA PHE A 248 10.28 10.80 1.25
C PHE A 248 10.73 12.18 0.82
N ALA A 249 10.59 13.21 1.66
CA ALA A 249 11.13 14.53 1.40
C ALA A 249 12.65 14.50 1.19
N ARG A 250 13.37 13.77 2.04
CA ARG A 250 14.83 13.56 1.90
C ARG A 250 15.23 12.77 0.66
N LEU A 251 14.45 11.74 0.30
CA LEU A 251 14.68 10.96 -0.91
C LEU A 251 14.43 11.77 -2.18
N ALA A 252 13.40 12.59 -2.20
CA ALA A 252 13.06 13.45 -3.33
C ALA A 252 13.88 14.73 -3.40
N GLY A 253 14.58 15.10 -2.32
CA GLY A 253 15.32 16.38 -2.23
C GLY A 253 14.38 17.59 -2.19
N VAL A 254 13.23 17.46 -1.53
CA VAL A 254 12.24 18.52 -1.33
C VAL A 254 12.26 19.00 0.12
N THR A 255 12.18 20.29 0.34
CA THR A 255 12.28 20.88 1.68
C THR A 255 11.08 21.77 2.05
N ALA A 256 10.32 22.21 1.05
CA ALA A 256 9.20 23.12 1.26
C ALA A 256 7.89 22.36 1.20
N SER A 257 7.06 22.55 2.22
CA SER A 257 5.65 22.14 2.22
C SER A 257 4.77 23.39 2.35
N THR A 258 3.63 23.33 1.67
CA THR A 258 2.50 24.21 1.97
C THR A 258 1.47 23.38 2.70
N GLU A 259 1.06 23.84 3.88
CA GLU A 259 -0.03 23.21 4.63
C GLU A 259 -1.36 23.92 4.32
N ASP A 260 -2.40 23.15 4.15
CA ASP A 260 -3.73 23.64 3.84
C ASP A 260 -4.79 22.70 4.46
N ARG A 261 -6.06 23.11 4.43
CA ARG A 261 -7.19 22.23 4.74
C ARG A 261 -7.93 21.88 3.47
N ARG A 262 -7.94 20.58 3.14
CA ARG A 262 -8.65 20.04 1.99
C ARG A 262 -9.65 18.98 2.41
N GLU A 263 -10.90 19.12 1.99
CA GLU A 263 -11.95 18.13 2.24
C GLU A 263 -12.03 17.70 3.72
N GLY A 264 -11.79 18.64 4.65
CA GLY A 264 -11.79 18.38 6.10
C GLY A 264 -10.49 17.80 6.67
N ALA A 265 -9.52 17.45 5.83
CA ALA A 265 -8.21 16.96 6.24
C ALA A 265 -7.17 18.07 6.38
N VAL A 266 -6.13 17.82 7.18
CA VAL A 266 -4.87 18.58 7.13
C VAL A 266 -4.06 18.01 5.98
N TYR A 267 -3.76 18.86 5.00
CA TYR A 267 -3.08 18.51 3.76
C TYR A 267 -1.77 19.24 3.64
N SER A 268 -0.69 18.56 3.30
CA SER A 268 0.58 19.19 2.98
C SER A 268 1.10 18.73 1.62
N LEU A 269 1.65 19.67 0.85
CA LEU A 269 2.21 19.41 -0.48
C LEU A 269 3.66 19.86 -0.56
N TYR A 270 4.54 18.95 -0.93
CA TYR A 270 5.99 19.16 -1.03
C TYR A 270 6.40 19.23 -2.50
N ARG A 271 7.11 20.33 -2.85
CA ARG A 271 7.56 20.61 -4.21
C ARG A 271 9.07 20.73 -4.28
N ASP A 272 9.63 20.40 -5.42
CA ASP A 272 11.04 20.70 -5.70
C ASP A 272 11.22 22.17 -6.15
N THR A 273 12.46 22.55 -6.39
CA THR A 273 12.84 23.90 -6.83
C THR A 273 12.23 24.30 -8.18
N SER A 274 11.76 23.33 -8.96
CA SER A 274 11.03 23.56 -10.21
C SER A 274 9.50 23.59 -9.99
N SER A 275 9.05 23.70 -8.75
CA SER A 275 7.63 23.65 -8.35
C SER A 275 6.91 22.33 -8.66
N ARG A 276 7.64 21.28 -9.02
CA ARG A 276 7.05 19.98 -9.29
C ARG A 276 6.70 19.27 -7.97
N PRO A 277 5.46 18.76 -7.82
CA PRO A 277 5.05 18.04 -6.63
C PRO A 277 5.65 16.61 -6.60
N TRP A 278 6.20 16.22 -5.44
CA TRP A 278 6.80 14.90 -5.22
C TRP A 278 6.18 14.12 -4.07
N LEU A 279 5.63 14.85 -3.10
CA LEU A 279 5.07 14.27 -1.89
C LEU A 279 3.84 15.05 -1.46
N GLU A 280 2.80 14.34 -1.07
CA GLU A 280 1.67 14.91 -0.35
C GLU A 280 1.36 14.11 0.92
N THR A 281 0.81 14.78 1.92
CA THR A 281 0.32 14.13 3.14
C THR A 281 -1.12 14.53 3.41
N TRP A 282 -1.89 13.58 3.94
CA TRP A 282 -3.28 13.75 4.34
C TRP A 282 -3.46 13.19 5.75
N LEU A 283 -3.68 14.06 6.74
CA LEU A 283 -4.05 13.66 8.09
C LEU A 283 -5.55 13.91 8.28
N ILE A 284 -6.31 12.84 8.53
CA ILE A 284 -7.76 12.87 8.55
C ILE A 284 -8.27 12.95 9.99
N PRO A 285 -8.84 14.09 10.45
CA PRO A 285 -9.42 14.21 11.78
C PRO A 285 -10.56 13.21 11.98
N GLY A 286 -10.62 12.62 13.19
CA GLY A 286 -11.65 11.66 13.56
C GLY A 286 -11.50 10.26 12.97
N MET A 287 -10.65 10.07 11.98
CA MET A 287 -10.38 8.75 11.41
C MET A 287 -9.43 7.94 12.31
N GLY A 288 -9.80 6.70 12.57
CA GLY A 288 -8.94 5.69 13.22
C GLY A 288 -8.07 4.95 12.22
N HIS A 289 -7.80 3.65 12.48
CA HIS A 289 -7.03 2.78 11.60
C HIS A 289 -7.87 2.31 10.41
N ALA A 290 -7.94 3.13 9.34
CA ALA A 290 -8.84 2.89 8.23
C ALA A 290 -8.32 3.50 6.91
N TRP A 291 -8.89 3.01 5.78
CA TRP A 291 -8.79 3.62 4.45
C TRP A 291 -9.83 4.74 4.32
N SER A 292 -9.42 5.95 3.99
CA SER A 292 -10.30 7.11 3.89
C SER A 292 -11.19 7.05 2.65
N GLY A 293 -12.49 7.37 2.79
CA GLY A 293 -13.46 7.44 1.70
C GLY A 293 -13.84 6.08 1.08
N GLY A 294 -13.61 4.98 1.81
CA GLY A 294 -13.88 3.64 1.34
C GLY A 294 -15.34 3.19 1.46
N ASP A 295 -15.60 1.95 1.07
CA ASP A 295 -16.93 1.33 1.13
C ASP A 295 -17.20 0.77 2.53
N ILE A 296 -18.38 1.09 3.11
CA ILE A 296 -18.77 0.69 4.45
C ILE A 296 -18.96 -0.84 4.62
N HIS A 297 -19.15 -1.57 3.53
CA HIS A 297 -19.36 -3.02 3.56
C HIS A 297 -18.05 -3.82 3.64
N ALA A 298 -16.91 -3.15 3.55
CA ALA A 298 -15.60 -3.75 3.73
C ALA A 298 -14.97 -3.41 5.08
N THR A 299 -13.91 -4.12 5.45
CA THR A 299 -13.22 -3.87 6.71
C THR A 299 -12.28 -2.67 6.60
N HIS A 300 -12.03 -2.00 7.74
CA HIS A 300 -11.05 -0.92 7.87
C HIS A 300 -11.26 0.23 6.87
N THR A 301 -12.48 0.71 6.74
CA THR A 301 -12.83 1.87 5.90
C THR A 301 -13.39 3.02 6.73
N TYR A 302 -13.24 4.24 6.22
CA TYR A 302 -13.78 5.46 6.83
C TYR A 302 -14.53 6.27 5.77
N PRO A 303 -15.80 5.92 5.46
CA PRO A 303 -16.59 6.55 4.40
C PRO A 303 -16.73 8.08 4.48
N PRO A 304 -16.78 8.71 5.70
CA PRO A 304 -16.89 10.16 5.78
C PRO A 304 -15.66 10.94 5.30
N GLY A 305 -14.50 10.27 5.17
CA GLY A 305 -13.28 10.94 4.72
C GLY A 305 -13.22 11.15 3.21
N PRO A 306 -12.28 12.00 2.73
CA PRO A 306 -12.01 12.13 1.30
C PRO A 306 -11.56 10.80 0.69
N SER A 307 -11.83 10.61 -0.60
CA SER A 307 -11.45 9.37 -1.30
C SER A 307 -9.95 9.25 -1.46
N ALA A 308 -9.31 8.46 -0.60
CA ALA A 308 -7.87 8.19 -0.69
C ALA A 308 -7.50 7.57 -2.05
N THR A 309 -8.33 6.67 -2.57
CA THR A 309 -8.10 6.01 -3.86
C THR A 309 -8.02 7.00 -5.01
N GLU A 310 -9.00 7.91 -5.12
CA GLU A 310 -9.02 8.90 -6.20
C GLU A 310 -7.84 9.88 -6.07
N ARG A 311 -7.62 10.42 -4.86
CA ARG A 311 -6.58 11.42 -4.62
C ARG A 311 -5.17 10.86 -4.79
N MET A 312 -4.90 9.64 -4.28
CA MET A 312 -3.62 8.96 -4.52
C MET A 312 -3.35 8.77 -6.02
N LEU A 313 -4.36 8.31 -6.78
CA LEU A 313 -4.20 8.09 -8.21
C LEU A 313 -4.10 9.40 -8.99
N ASP A 314 -4.84 10.44 -8.62
CA ASP A 314 -4.67 11.78 -9.19
C ASP A 314 -3.23 12.25 -9.04
N PHE A 315 -2.69 12.15 -7.83
CA PHE A 315 -1.33 12.60 -7.54
C PHE A 315 -0.25 11.74 -8.17
N LEU A 316 -0.38 10.42 -8.12
CA LEU A 316 0.69 9.48 -8.51
C LEU A 316 0.76 9.21 -10.03
N LEU A 317 -0.32 9.43 -10.76
CA LEU A 317 -0.36 9.22 -12.22
C LEU A 317 0.10 10.43 -13.04
N GLU A 318 0.12 11.64 -12.45
CA GLU A 318 0.74 12.82 -13.07
C GLU A 318 2.26 12.62 -13.29
#